data_fae882ca42a3a9bbe575e04231712fcb
#
_entry.id   fae882ca42a3a9bbe575e04231712fcb
#
_cell.length_a   1.000
_cell.length_b   1.000
_cell.length_c   1.000
_cell.angle_alpha   90.00
_cell.angle_beta   90.00
_cell.angle_gamma   90.00
#
_symmetry.space_group_name_H-M   'P 1'
#
loop_
_entity.id
_entity.type
_entity.pdbx_description
1 polymer ?
#
loop_
_entity_poly.entity_id
_entity_poly.type
_entity_poly.pdbx_seq_one_letter_code
_entity_poly.pdbx_strand_id
1 'polypeptide(L)'
;MTKIFVVGGTKGGPGKSTVAQQIAVCLKVKKKKKVYITDIDIQRTTTSWCEDRRQNEDLELIPFAYVQDDIIKHLKSLQGRAEYVVVDAGGFDSEIQRQAMLMADVIIIPLRPKRRDLKSLRDIDPIIDNVRNVNDKVKVRAVMNQCPALPSQVSRILAAR
;
A
#
# COMPACT_ATOMS: atom_id res chain seq x y z
N MET A 1 0.88 18.75 7.27
CA MET A 1 -0.21 18.07 6.52
C MET A 1 0.14 16.59 6.43
N THR A 2 -0.74 15.71 6.84
CA THR A 2 -0.51 14.24 6.79
C THR A 2 -0.61 13.76 5.36
N LYS A 3 0.33 12.93 4.90
CA LYS A 3 0.31 12.30 3.58
C LYS A 3 -0.16 10.86 3.68
N ILE A 4 -1.10 10.47 2.85
CA ILE A 4 -1.72 9.16 2.84
C ILE A 4 -1.21 8.36 1.63
N PHE A 5 -0.55 7.23 1.89
CA PHE A 5 -0.10 6.26 0.90
C PHE A 5 -0.98 5.03 0.98
N VAL A 6 -1.62 4.66 -0.11
CA VAL A 6 -2.42 3.42 -0.19
C VAL A 6 -1.68 2.42 -1.07
N VAL A 7 -1.33 1.29 -0.50
CA VAL A 7 -0.75 0.15 -1.24
C VAL A 7 -1.86 -0.84 -1.49
N GLY A 8 -2.30 -0.95 -2.72
CA GLY A 8 -3.49 -1.72 -3.09
C GLY A 8 -3.39 -2.36 -4.47
N GLY A 9 -4.47 -2.99 -4.88
CA GLY A 9 -4.61 -3.63 -6.19
C GLY A 9 -5.69 -4.70 -6.16
N THR A 10 -6.05 -5.23 -7.34
CA THR A 10 -7.17 -6.16 -7.51
C THR A 10 -6.77 -7.63 -7.35
N LYS A 11 -5.48 -7.94 -7.17
CA LYS A 11 -4.98 -9.33 -7.06
C LYS A 11 -4.17 -9.60 -5.81
N GLY A 12 -4.29 -10.84 -5.31
CA GLY A 12 -3.42 -11.39 -4.28
C GLY A 12 -2.01 -11.72 -4.84
N GLY A 13 -1.01 -11.72 -3.96
CA GLY A 13 0.33 -12.27 -4.22
C GLY A 13 1.43 -11.35 -4.76
N PRO A 14 1.23 -10.11 -5.25
CA PRO A 14 2.34 -9.26 -5.71
C PRO A 14 3.15 -8.60 -4.57
N GLY A 15 2.84 -8.93 -3.31
CA GLY A 15 3.58 -8.42 -2.15
C GLY A 15 3.14 -7.04 -1.65
N LYS A 16 1.85 -6.73 -1.72
CA LYS A 16 1.29 -5.45 -1.24
C LYS A 16 1.66 -5.17 0.22
N SER A 17 1.34 -6.10 1.13
CA SER A 17 1.66 -5.97 2.55
C SER A 17 3.16 -5.76 2.77
N THR A 18 4.01 -6.53 2.09
CA THR A 18 5.46 -6.36 2.16
C THR A 18 5.89 -4.96 1.72
N VAL A 19 5.33 -4.44 0.61
CA VAL A 19 5.64 -3.08 0.11
C VAL A 19 5.16 -2.02 1.10
N ALA A 20 3.94 -2.17 1.66
CA ALA A 20 3.42 -1.25 2.67
C ALA A 20 4.31 -1.21 3.92
N GLN A 21 4.68 -2.38 4.45
CA GLN A 21 5.59 -2.52 5.60
C GLN A 21 6.96 -1.87 5.32
N GLN A 22 7.55 -2.13 4.15
CA GLN A 22 8.87 -1.56 3.79
C GLN A 22 8.82 -0.04 3.63
N ILE A 23 7.74 0.52 3.07
CA ILE A 23 7.54 1.97 2.99
C ILE A 23 7.46 2.56 4.40
N ALA A 24 6.65 1.97 5.28
CA ALA A 24 6.49 2.43 6.64
C ALA A 24 7.82 2.39 7.42
N VAL A 25 8.57 1.29 7.33
CA VAL A 25 9.90 1.16 7.94
C VAL A 25 10.88 2.18 7.38
N CYS A 26 10.93 2.35 6.07
CA CYS A 26 11.81 3.34 5.44
C CYS A 26 11.52 4.75 5.93
N LEU A 27 10.25 5.15 5.96
CA LEU A 27 9.83 6.45 6.45
C LEU A 27 10.14 6.62 7.95
N LYS A 28 9.86 5.62 8.77
CA LYS A 28 10.07 5.67 10.21
C LYS A 28 11.56 5.66 10.56
N VAL A 29 12.29 4.64 10.10
CA VAL A 29 13.67 4.37 10.55
C VAL A 29 14.68 5.23 9.79
N LYS A 30 14.62 5.26 8.44
CA LYS A 30 15.60 5.98 7.63
C LYS A 30 15.30 7.47 7.50
N LYS A 31 14.01 7.85 7.42
CA LYS A 31 13.62 9.25 7.24
C LYS A 31 13.22 9.94 8.54
N LYS A 32 13.15 9.19 9.67
CA LYS A 32 12.79 9.69 11.02
C LYS A 32 11.45 10.44 11.05
N LYS A 33 10.48 9.92 10.28
CA LYS A 33 9.14 10.50 10.17
C LYS A 33 8.16 9.92 11.18
N LYS A 34 7.11 10.69 11.53
CA LYS A 34 5.97 10.17 12.29
C LYS A 34 5.07 9.39 11.34
N VAL A 35 5.13 8.05 11.42
CA VAL A 35 4.41 7.13 10.54
C VAL A 35 3.34 6.39 11.31
N TYR A 36 2.20 6.15 10.67
CA TYR A 36 1.12 5.29 11.14
C TYR A 36 0.79 4.26 10.06
N ILE A 37 0.55 3.01 10.45
CA ILE A 37 0.09 1.96 9.54
C ILE A 37 -1.39 1.72 9.77
N THR A 38 -2.15 1.62 8.67
CA THR A 38 -3.55 1.21 8.70
C THR A 38 -3.69 -0.04 7.83
N ASP A 39 -4.07 -1.15 8.44
CA ASP A 39 -4.33 -2.40 7.74
C ASP A 39 -5.83 -2.54 7.51
N ILE A 40 -6.24 -2.66 6.25
CA ILE A 40 -7.64 -2.88 5.87
C ILE A 40 -7.84 -4.22 5.15
N ASP A 41 -6.79 -5.08 5.10
CA ASP A 41 -6.91 -6.43 4.56
C ASP A 41 -7.54 -7.37 5.59
N ILE A 42 -8.56 -8.13 5.19
CA ILE A 42 -9.19 -9.15 6.03
C ILE A 42 -8.21 -10.23 6.49
N GLN A 43 -7.10 -10.42 5.77
CA GLN A 43 -6.04 -11.36 6.14
C GLN A 43 -5.16 -10.85 7.28
N ARG A 44 -5.20 -9.55 7.62
CA ARG A 44 -4.49 -8.94 8.74
C ARG A 44 -2.98 -9.21 8.74
N THR A 45 -2.39 -9.41 7.57
CA THR A 45 -0.96 -9.74 7.44
C THR A 45 -0.07 -8.65 8.01
N THR A 46 -0.40 -7.40 7.74
CA THR A 46 0.38 -6.26 8.26
C THR A 46 0.09 -6.00 9.73
N THR A 47 -1.12 -6.26 10.21
CA THR A 47 -1.45 -6.22 11.64
C THR A 47 -0.59 -7.20 12.42
N SER A 48 -0.57 -8.48 12.02
CA SER A 48 0.24 -9.51 12.67
C SER A 48 1.74 -9.15 12.68
N TRP A 49 2.25 -8.67 11.54
CA TRP A 49 3.64 -8.20 11.46
C TRP A 49 3.93 -7.03 12.41
N CYS A 50 2.99 -6.11 12.59
CA CYS A 50 3.15 -4.99 13.53
C CYS A 50 3.14 -5.48 14.99
N GLU A 51 2.31 -6.49 15.30
CA GLU A 51 2.25 -7.12 16.62
C GLU A 51 3.59 -7.82 16.95
N ASP A 52 4.12 -8.60 16.01
CA ASP A 52 5.43 -9.25 16.15
C ASP A 52 6.55 -8.22 16.33
N ARG A 53 6.52 -7.15 15.54
CA ARG A 53 7.48 -6.05 15.64
C ARG A 53 7.44 -5.37 17.01
N ARG A 54 6.27 -5.23 17.62
CA ARG A 54 6.10 -4.63 18.96
C ARG A 54 6.77 -5.44 20.05
N GLN A 55 6.86 -6.75 19.88
CA GLN A 55 7.50 -7.65 20.85
C GLN A 55 9.05 -7.60 20.81
N ASN A 56 9.60 -7.01 19.77
CA ASN A 56 11.06 -6.90 19.62
C ASN A 56 11.52 -5.51 20.04
N GLU A 57 12.20 -5.43 21.20
CA GLU A 57 12.67 -4.18 21.82
C GLU A 57 13.74 -3.47 20.98
N ASP A 58 14.46 -4.18 20.12
CA ASP A 58 15.47 -3.62 19.23
C ASP A 58 14.89 -2.83 18.04
N LEU A 59 13.58 -2.91 17.82
CA LEU A 59 12.92 -2.30 16.67
C LEU A 59 12.11 -1.06 17.06
N GLU A 60 12.29 0.03 16.32
CA GLU A 60 11.45 1.23 16.49
C GLU A 60 9.97 0.89 16.25
N LEU A 61 9.12 1.26 17.22
CA LEU A 61 7.68 1.05 17.13
C LEU A 61 7.05 1.91 16.04
N ILE A 62 6.14 1.32 15.29
CA ILE A 62 5.28 2.00 14.33
C ILE A 62 3.84 1.82 14.81
N PRO A 63 3.13 2.89 15.20
CA PRO A 63 1.72 2.81 15.56
C PRO A 63 0.90 2.25 14.40
N PHE A 64 -0.10 1.43 14.73
CA PHE A 64 -0.93 0.81 13.71
C PHE A 64 -2.37 0.58 14.21
N ALA A 65 -3.29 0.37 13.26
CA ALA A 65 -4.64 -0.13 13.51
C ALA A 65 -5.09 -1.04 12.37
N TYR A 66 -5.90 -2.03 12.73
CA TYR A 66 -6.74 -2.77 11.81
C TYR A 66 -8.10 -2.09 11.73
N VAL A 67 -8.58 -1.79 10.52
CA VAL A 67 -9.80 -1.04 10.27
C VAL A 67 -10.63 -1.74 9.20
N GLN A 68 -11.90 -2.03 9.50
CA GLN A 68 -12.85 -2.61 8.55
C GLN A 68 -14.07 -1.72 8.31
N ASP A 69 -14.29 -0.74 9.19
CA ASP A 69 -15.39 0.19 9.11
C ASP A 69 -14.87 1.63 9.10
N ASP A 70 -15.60 2.54 8.47
CA ASP A 70 -15.40 3.99 8.48
C ASP A 70 -13.92 4.44 8.34
N ILE A 71 -13.26 3.92 7.30
CA ILE A 71 -11.86 4.24 7.00
C ILE A 71 -11.67 5.76 6.81
N ILE A 72 -12.65 6.46 6.28
CA ILE A 72 -12.58 7.91 6.06
C ILE A 72 -12.44 8.64 7.41
N LYS A 73 -13.27 8.30 8.39
CA LYS A 73 -13.20 8.87 9.74
C LYS A 73 -11.86 8.54 10.41
N HIS A 74 -11.42 7.29 10.29
CA HIS A 74 -10.12 6.86 10.80
C HIS A 74 -8.98 7.70 10.21
N LEU A 75 -8.88 7.82 8.88
CA LEU A 75 -7.84 8.58 8.22
C LEU A 75 -7.88 10.08 8.56
N LYS A 76 -9.08 10.65 8.68
CA LYS A 76 -9.26 12.03 9.16
C LYS A 76 -8.76 12.22 10.59
N SER A 77 -8.96 11.24 11.48
CA SER A 77 -8.51 11.31 12.89
C SER A 77 -6.98 11.32 13.02
N LEU A 78 -6.25 10.84 12.02
CA LEU A 78 -4.79 10.81 11.97
C LEU A 78 -4.17 12.13 11.44
N GLN A 79 -5.00 13.05 10.92
CA GLN A 79 -4.52 14.36 10.46
C GLN A 79 -3.83 15.13 11.59
N GLY A 80 -2.59 15.56 11.34
CA GLY A 80 -1.76 16.25 12.34
C GLY A 80 -1.11 15.34 13.38
N ARG A 81 -1.55 14.09 13.53
CA ARG A 81 -0.95 13.11 14.46
C ARG A 81 0.20 12.32 13.83
N ALA A 82 0.13 12.06 12.54
CA ALA A 82 1.17 11.44 11.74
C ALA A 82 1.56 12.34 10.57
N GLU A 83 2.83 12.29 10.14
CA GLU A 83 3.27 12.92 8.89
C GLU A 83 2.90 12.04 7.68
N TYR A 84 2.91 10.72 7.88
CA TYR A 84 2.60 9.72 6.86
C TYR A 84 1.67 8.65 7.43
N VAL A 85 0.64 8.31 6.68
CA VAL A 85 -0.20 7.13 6.92
C VAL A 85 0.03 6.19 5.75
N VAL A 86 0.39 4.94 6.04
CA VAL A 86 0.54 3.88 5.04
C VAL A 86 -0.62 2.91 5.22
N VAL A 87 -1.49 2.82 4.22
CA VAL A 87 -2.64 1.91 4.21
C VAL A 87 -2.26 0.66 3.42
N ASP A 88 -2.30 -0.49 4.08
CA ASP A 88 -2.20 -1.81 3.42
C ASP A 88 -3.61 -2.28 3.06
N ALA A 89 -3.91 -2.29 1.76
CA ALA A 89 -5.19 -2.74 1.24
C ALA A 89 -5.08 -4.14 0.63
N GLY A 90 -6.08 -4.95 0.86
CA GLY A 90 -6.13 -6.32 0.40
C GLY A 90 -6.08 -6.50 -1.12
N GLY A 91 -6.16 -7.75 -1.56
CA GLY A 91 -6.10 -8.13 -2.97
C GLY A 91 -7.46 -8.18 -3.68
N PHE A 92 -8.51 -7.67 -3.05
CA PHE A 92 -9.85 -7.64 -3.62
C PHE A 92 -10.33 -6.21 -3.75
N ASP A 93 -11.08 -5.95 -4.81
CA ASP A 93 -11.81 -4.70 -4.94
C ASP A 93 -12.91 -4.65 -3.87
N SER A 94 -12.75 -3.78 -2.91
CA SER A 94 -13.68 -3.59 -1.80
C SER A 94 -14.02 -2.12 -1.63
N GLU A 95 -15.19 -1.86 -1.05
CA GLU A 95 -15.62 -0.48 -0.80
C GLU A 95 -14.64 0.27 0.11
N ILE A 96 -14.16 -0.37 1.17
CA ILE A 96 -13.18 0.24 2.10
C ILE A 96 -11.86 0.59 1.38
N GLN A 97 -11.40 -0.26 0.44
CA GLN A 97 -10.23 0.04 -0.38
C GLN A 97 -10.47 1.25 -1.28
N ARG A 98 -11.62 1.32 -1.95
CA ARG A 98 -11.99 2.47 -2.81
C ARG A 98 -12.06 3.76 -2.00
N GLN A 99 -12.68 3.73 -0.83
CA GLN A 99 -12.75 4.87 0.09
C GLN A 99 -11.35 5.31 0.55
N ALA A 100 -10.45 4.38 0.87
CA ALA A 100 -9.07 4.70 1.20
C ALA A 100 -8.34 5.37 0.02
N MET A 101 -8.54 4.87 -1.21
CA MET A 101 -7.95 5.43 -2.41
C MET A 101 -8.43 6.86 -2.71
N LEU A 102 -9.69 7.19 -2.42
CA LEU A 102 -10.22 8.55 -2.56
C LEU A 102 -9.51 9.56 -1.64
N MET A 103 -9.02 9.09 -0.49
CA MET A 103 -8.29 9.91 0.50
C MET A 103 -6.77 9.94 0.25
N ALA A 104 -6.26 9.20 -0.73
CA ALA A 104 -4.83 9.01 -0.94
C ALA A 104 -4.16 10.21 -1.61
N ASP A 105 -2.95 10.58 -1.15
CA ASP A 105 -2.02 11.41 -1.90
C ASP A 105 -1.25 10.56 -2.94
N VAL A 106 -0.96 9.30 -2.60
CA VAL A 106 -0.25 8.37 -3.47
C VAL A 106 -0.90 6.98 -3.41
N ILE A 107 -1.22 6.42 -4.55
CA ILE A 107 -1.63 5.02 -4.70
C ILE A 107 -0.47 4.25 -5.30
N ILE A 108 -0.08 3.15 -4.67
CA ILE A 108 1.00 2.26 -5.09
C ILE A 108 0.41 0.90 -5.43
N ILE A 109 0.67 0.44 -6.65
CA ILE A 109 0.17 -0.81 -7.20
C ILE A 109 1.36 -1.73 -7.45
N PRO A 110 1.70 -2.64 -6.51
CA PRO A 110 2.75 -3.62 -6.73
C PRO A 110 2.34 -4.65 -7.79
N LEU A 111 3.27 -5.01 -8.65
CA LEU A 111 3.08 -5.96 -9.75
C LEU A 111 4.30 -6.87 -9.84
N ARG A 112 4.10 -8.13 -10.14
CA ARG A 112 5.20 -9.03 -10.54
C ARG A 112 5.49 -8.86 -12.03
N PRO A 113 6.72 -9.14 -12.49
CA PRO A 113 7.08 -9.13 -13.91
C PRO A 113 6.48 -10.35 -14.63
N LYS A 114 5.15 -10.48 -14.58
CA LYS A 114 4.39 -11.55 -15.21
C LYS A 114 3.24 -10.96 -16.03
N ARG A 115 3.07 -11.45 -17.26
CA ARG A 115 2.01 -11.01 -18.17
C ARG A 115 0.60 -10.98 -17.51
N ARG A 116 0.34 -11.95 -16.64
CA ARG A 116 -0.94 -12.03 -15.91
C ARG A 116 -1.14 -10.86 -14.94
N ASP A 117 -0.08 -10.40 -14.28
CA ASP A 117 -0.16 -9.29 -13.32
C ASP A 117 -0.30 -7.96 -14.06
N LEU A 118 0.35 -7.80 -15.22
CA LEU A 118 0.15 -6.62 -16.07
C LEU A 118 -1.28 -6.49 -16.59
N LYS A 119 -1.93 -7.63 -16.92
CA LYS A 119 -3.34 -7.60 -17.32
C LYS A 119 -4.25 -7.08 -16.21
N SER A 120 -3.88 -7.26 -14.93
CA SER A 120 -4.66 -6.75 -13.81
C SER A 120 -4.64 -5.23 -13.67
N LEU A 121 -3.74 -4.53 -14.35
CA LEU A 121 -3.81 -3.07 -14.45
C LEU A 121 -5.12 -2.62 -15.11
N ARG A 122 -5.58 -3.36 -16.13
CA ARG A 122 -6.86 -3.07 -16.78
C ARG A 122 -8.05 -3.18 -15.83
N ASP A 123 -7.96 -4.05 -14.82
CA ASP A 123 -9.03 -4.24 -13.85
C ASP A 123 -9.08 -3.09 -12.82
N ILE A 124 -7.93 -2.42 -12.59
CA ILE A 124 -7.83 -1.31 -11.65
C ILE A 124 -8.00 0.06 -12.32
N ASP A 125 -7.79 0.17 -13.63
CA ASP A 125 -7.90 1.43 -14.36
C ASP A 125 -9.25 2.16 -14.13
N PRO A 126 -10.43 1.49 -14.20
CA PRO A 126 -11.71 2.16 -13.92
C PRO A 126 -11.82 2.69 -12.48
N ILE A 127 -11.20 1.99 -11.52
CA ILE A 127 -11.18 2.43 -10.11
C ILE A 127 -10.31 3.68 -9.99
N ILE A 128 -9.15 3.71 -10.62
CA ILE A 128 -8.25 4.85 -10.62
C ILE A 128 -8.88 6.07 -11.31
N ASP A 129 -9.58 5.87 -12.41
CA ASP A 129 -10.28 6.95 -13.11
C ASP A 129 -11.39 7.55 -12.21
N ASN A 130 -12.16 6.73 -11.51
CA ASN A 130 -13.12 7.22 -10.52
C ASN A 130 -12.44 7.99 -9.38
N VAL A 131 -11.31 7.52 -8.89
CA VAL A 131 -10.54 8.24 -7.86
C VAL A 131 -10.08 9.60 -8.38
N ARG A 132 -9.54 9.67 -9.60
CA ARG A 132 -9.07 10.92 -10.22
C ARG A 132 -10.17 11.93 -10.46
N ASN A 133 -11.38 11.48 -10.76
CA ASN A 133 -12.55 12.37 -10.91
C ASN A 133 -12.91 13.10 -9.60
N VAL A 134 -12.57 12.53 -8.45
CA VAL A 134 -12.85 13.10 -7.11
C VAL A 134 -11.60 13.76 -6.51
N ASN A 135 -10.43 13.17 -6.74
CA ASN A 135 -9.14 13.60 -6.23
C ASN A 135 -8.13 13.72 -7.39
N ASP A 136 -8.13 14.87 -8.04
CA ASP A 136 -7.28 15.17 -9.21
C ASP A 136 -5.78 15.25 -8.88
N LYS A 137 -5.43 15.39 -7.59
CA LYS A 137 -4.05 15.49 -7.11
C LYS A 137 -3.40 14.15 -6.80
N VAL A 138 -4.15 13.05 -6.82
CA VAL A 138 -3.64 11.72 -6.51
C VAL A 138 -2.54 11.30 -7.48
N LYS A 139 -1.44 10.80 -6.93
CA LYS A 139 -0.34 10.23 -7.71
C LYS A 139 -0.46 8.72 -7.72
N VAL A 140 -0.57 8.11 -8.89
CA VAL A 140 -0.61 6.65 -9.03
C VAL A 140 0.73 6.14 -9.52
N ARG A 141 1.24 5.07 -8.90
CA ARG A 141 2.52 4.44 -9.23
C ARG A 141 2.37 2.92 -9.30
N ALA A 142 2.62 2.36 -10.46
CA ALA A 142 2.84 0.92 -10.60
C ALA A 142 4.30 0.63 -10.22
N VAL A 143 4.52 -0.38 -9.38
CA VAL A 143 5.85 -0.76 -8.89
C VAL A 143 6.09 -2.23 -9.19
N MET A 144 7.15 -2.50 -9.97
CA MET A 144 7.58 -3.87 -10.22
C MET A 144 8.21 -4.45 -8.95
N ASN A 145 7.61 -5.52 -8.44
CA ASN A 145 8.05 -6.23 -7.25
C ASN A 145 8.34 -7.70 -7.56
N GLN A 146 9.09 -8.37 -6.71
CA GLN A 146 9.49 -9.76 -6.91
C GLN A 146 10.18 -9.99 -8.27
N CYS A 147 10.99 -9.02 -8.70
CA CYS A 147 11.78 -9.13 -9.94
C CYS A 147 12.86 -10.18 -9.76
N PRO A 148 13.12 -11.02 -10.80
CA PRO A 148 14.23 -11.95 -10.77
C PRO A 148 15.57 -11.22 -10.61
N ALA A 149 16.43 -11.74 -9.72
CA ALA A 149 17.76 -11.16 -9.48
C ALA A 149 18.79 -11.55 -10.53
N LEU A 150 18.55 -12.62 -11.30
CA LEU A 150 19.52 -13.15 -12.26
C LEU A 150 19.44 -12.44 -13.63
N PRO A 151 20.57 -12.06 -14.23
CA PRO A 151 20.61 -11.44 -15.56
C PRO A 151 19.90 -12.25 -16.65
N SER A 152 19.95 -13.59 -16.57
CA SER A 152 19.25 -14.51 -17.49
C SER A 152 17.72 -14.38 -17.48
N GLN A 153 17.16 -13.69 -16.49
CA GLN A 153 15.73 -13.45 -16.34
C GLN A 153 15.32 -12.01 -16.68
N VAL A 154 16.27 -11.18 -17.11
CA VAL A 154 16.03 -9.77 -17.50
C VAL A 154 15.04 -9.70 -18.68
N SER A 155 15.06 -10.66 -19.59
CA SER A 155 14.10 -10.76 -20.70
C SER A 155 12.64 -10.83 -20.22
N ARG A 156 12.39 -11.45 -19.05
CA ARG A 156 11.04 -11.50 -18.45
C ARG A 156 10.60 -10.14 -17.92
N ILE A 157 11.53 -9.34 -17.41
CA ILE A 157 11.28 -7.98 -16.92
C ILE A 157 11.00 -7.06 -18.11
N LEU A 158 11.77 -7.19 -19.18
CA LEU A 158 11.62 -6.38 -20.41
C LEU A 158 10.33 -6.72 -21.16
N ALA A 159 9.93 -7.99 -21.20
CA ALA A 159 8.68 -8.42 -21.83
C ALA A 159 7.43 -8.01 -21.02
N ALA A 160 7.62 -7.52 -19.79
CA ALA A 160 6.57 -7.02 -18.91
C ALA A 160 6.39 -5.49 -19.00
N ARG A 161 7.23 -4.80 -19.80
CA ARG A 161 7.09 -3.37 -20.14
C ARG A 161 6.22 -3.21 -21.37
#